data_51fa766e8868d94f5b69119ec6873d06
#
_entry.id   51fa766e8868d94f5b69119ec6873d06
#
_cell.length_a   1.000
_cell.length_b   1.000
_cell.length_c   1.000
_cell.angle_alpha   90.00
_cell.angle_beta   90.00
_cell.angle_gamma   90.00
#
_symmetry.space_group_name_H-M   'P 1'
#
loop_
_entity.id
_entity.type
_entity.pdbx_description
1 polymer ?
#
loop_
_entity_poly.entity_id
_entity_poly.type
_entity_poly.pdbx_seq_one_letter_code
_entity_poly.pdbx_strand_id
1 'polypeptide(L)'
;MKKKMLSVLLAAAMTMSLIGCGSTADTATDTTETTDATETTDTADEATDASDASTDATDASADSDKTYTVGICQLVQHEALDAATEGFKTALTDKLGDKVTFDEQNAAGDAPTCSTICTTFVTNDYDLILGNATAALQAAVAATDTIPVLGTSITDYGTALGVDDWTGTTGKNISGTTDLAPLDGQADCIAELFPDAKNVGILYCSSEPNSIYQSTTIKGYLEEKGYTVTEYTFSDSNDVAAVTQSACDNSDLIYIPTDNTAASCTEAINNVADPAGVPIFTGEEGIAKGCGVATLSINYYDLGYKTGEMAYDILVNGADISTMEVQSAPNFTKEYIKDRADKLGITVPDGYTEITAE
;
A
#
# COMPACT_ATOMS: atom_id res chain seq x y z
N MET A 1 45.28 -36.42 12.08
CA MET A 1 46.39 -35.52 12.49
C MET A 1 45.80 -34.22 12.98
N LYS A 2 46.07 -33.90 14.23
CA LYS A 2 45.60 -32.73 15.00
C LYS A 2 46.33 -31.46 14.55
N LYS A 3 45.62 -30.29 14.57
CA LYS A 3 46.11 -28.93 14.94
C LYS A 3 44.90 -27.98 14.88
N LYS A 4 44.27 -27.61 16.00
CA LYS A 4 44.52 -26.56 17.01
C LYS A 4 44.28 -25.15 16.47
N MET A 5 43.19 -24.62 16.95
CA MET A 5 42.81 -23.33 17.61
C MET A 5 43.80 -22.17 17.47
N LEU A 6 43.23 -20.99 17.15
CA LEU A 6 43.61 -19.78 17.89
C LEU A 6 42.44 -18.75 17.86
N SER A 7 41.85 -18.55 19.06
CA SER A 7 40.94 -17.46 19.39
C SER A 7 41.75 -16.20 19.67
N VAL A 8 41.27 -15.03 19.22
CA VAL A 8 41.71 -13.73 19.78
C VAL A 8 40.49 -12.93 20.13
N LEU A 9 40.20 -12.84 21.43
CA LEU A 9 39.36 -11.82 22.07
C LEU A 9 40.14 -10.49 22.06
N LEU A 10 39.49 -9.40 21.69
CA LEU A 10 39.93 -8.06 22.06
C LEU A 10 38.79 -7.31 22.70
N ALA A 11 38.81 -7.20 24.01
CA ALA A 11 37.99 -6.31 24.81
C ALA A 11 38.71 -4.96 24.90
N ALA A 12 37.99 -3.88 24.67
CA ALA A 12 38.40 -2.53 25.04
C ALA A 12 37.27 -1.80 25.73
N ALA A 13 37.42 -1.63 27.03
CA ALA A 13 36.65 -0.75 27.89
C ALA A 13 37.21 0.66 27.78
N MET A 14 36.35 1.68 27.77
CA MET A 14 36.71 3.05 28.13
C MET A 14 35.50 3.76 28.78
N THR A 15 35.53 3.84 30.04
CA THR A 15 35.68 4.91 31.05
C THR A 15 34.81 6.17 30.83
N MET A 16 33.94 6.35 31.82
CA MET A 16 33.21 7.54 32.19
C MET A 16 34.11 8.72 32.55
N SER A 17 33.64 9.92 32.25
CA SER A 17 34.09 11.13 32.96
C SER A 17 32.86 11.95 33.34
N LEU A 18 32.58 11.95 34.64
CA LEU A 18 31.69 12.88 35.36
C LEU A 18 32.55 14.09 35.84
N ILE A 19 32.07 15.30 35.60
CA ILE A 19 32.35 16.52 36.38
C ILE A 19 31.07 17.34 36.19
N GLY A 20 30.25 17.77 37.13
CA GLY A 20 30.37 17.98 38.56
C GLY A 20 30.16 19.46 38.89
N CYS A 21 29.16 19.75 39.73
CA CYS A 21 28.93 20.95 40.56
C CYS A 21 28.35 22.19 39.87
N GLY A 22 27.37 22.92 40.44
CA GLY A 22 26.71 22.87 41.74
C GLY A 22 25.63 23.96 41.81
N SER A 23 24.61 23.69 42.56
CA SER A 23 24.06 24.41 43.75
C SER A 23 23.83 25.91 43.61
N THR A 24 22.69 26.45 43.96
CA THR A 24 21.89 26.60 45.20
C THR A 24 20.54 27.22 44.85
N ALA A 25 19.39 26.69 45.26
CA ALA A 25 18.56 27.01 46.43
C ALA A 25 18.35 28.55 46.64
N ASP A 26 17.10 29.02 46.64
CA ASP A 26 16.20 29.14 47.76
C ASP A 26 14.89 29.82 47.41
N THR A 27 13.82 29.27 47.88
CA THR A 27 12.75 29.71 48.78
C THR A 27 11.75 30.77 48.29
N ALA A 28 10.55 30.34 48.06
CA ALA A 28 9.29 30.48 48.80
C ALA A 28 8.61 31.83 48.97
N THR A 29 7.31 31.68 49.00
CA THR A 29 6.21 32.42 49.66
C THR A 29 5.52 33.49 48.81
N ASP A 30 4.29 33.24 48.50
CA ASP A 30 2.98 33.16 49.20
C ASP A 30 2.19 34.48 49.12
N THR A 31 0.89 34.29 49.07
CA THR A 31 -0.24 35.16 49.42
C THR A 31 -0.89 36.01 48.33
N THR A 32 -2.03 35.51 47.92
CA THR A 32 -3.45 35.89 48.30
C THR A 32 -3.94 37.26 47.91
N GLU A 33 -5.10 37.15 47.41
CA GLU A 33 -6.43 37.74 47.62
C GLU A 33 -6.80 38.92 46.69
N THR A 34 -7.84 38.74 46.06
CA THR A 34 -9.32 38.86 46.21
C THR A 34 -9.89 40.22 45.85
N THR A 35 -11.07 40.07 45.25
CA THR A 35 -12.23 41.01 45.24
C THR A 35 -12.17 42.13 44.20
N ASP A 36 -13.21 42.56 43.59
CA ASP A 36 -14.67 42.33 43.70
C ASP A 36 -15.37 42.99 42.51
N ALA A 37 -16.54 42.56 42.27
CA ALA A 37 -17.55 43.01 41.37
C ALA A 37 -17.84 44.52 41.31
N THR A 38 -18.41 44.99 40.25
CA THR A 38 -19.73 45.64 40.31
C THR A 38 -20.33 45.87 38.92
N GLU A 39 -21.58 45.47 38.82
CA GLU A 39 -22.61 45.78 37.84
C GLU A 39 -22.80 47.26 37.57
N THR A 40 -23.33 47.55 36.40
CA THR A 40 -24.67 48.20 36.19
C THR A 40 -24.92 48.44 34.71
N THR A 41 -25.93 47.83 34.16
CA THR A 41 -27.21 48.32 33.60
C THR A 41 -27.18 49.73 32.95
N ASP A 42 -27.67 49.98 31.77
CA ASP A 42 -29.06 49.92 31.29
C ASP A 42 -29.20 50.52 29.89
N THR A 43 -30.22 50.02 29.20
CA THR A 43 -31.17 50.60 28.21
C THR A 43 -30.71 51.18 26.88
N ALA A 44 -31.19 50.46 25.89
CA ALA A 44 -32.05 50.79 24.71
C ALA A 44 -31.95 52.15 24.04
N ASP A 45 -31.80 52.19 22.72
CA ASP A 45 -32.92 52.51 21.81
C ASP A 45 -32.56 52.35 20.31
N GLU A 46 -33.58 52.17 19.54
CA GLU A 46 -33.72 51.93 18.13
C GLU A 46 -32.94 52.85 17.17
N ALA A 47 -32.52 52.31 16.02
CA ALA A 47 -33.06 52.68 14.71
C ALA A 47 -32.32 52.00 13.55
N THR A 48 -33.11 51.34 12.73
CA THR A 48 -32.95 50.95 11.33
C THR A 48 -31.93 51.71 10.50
N ASP A 49 -30.98 51.00 9.85
CA ASP A 49 -30.77 51.22 8.42
C ASP A 49 -30.26 49.96 7.72
N ALA A 50 -30.91 49.60 6.64
CA ALA A 50 -30.57 48.53 5.76
C ALA A 50 -29.40 48.97 4.87
N SER A 51 -28.25 48.30 4.92
CA SER A 51 -27.28 48.35 3.84
C SER A 51 -26.77 46.96 3.55
N ASP A 52 -27.14 46.53 2.42
CA ASP A 52 -26.60 45.59 1.45
C ASP A 52 -25.20 45.03 1.81
N ALA A 53 -25.16 43.85 2.42
CA ALA A 53 -23.94 43.04 2.49
C ALA A 53 -23.92 42.14 1.27
N SER A 54 -23.38 42.64 0.18
CA SER A 54 -22.86 41.85 -0.90
C SER A 54 -21.93 40.80 -0.29
N THR A 55 -22.36 39.56 -0.23
CA THR A 55 -21.50 38.42 -0.06
C THR A 55 -20.64 38.32 -1.30
N ASP A 56 -19.43 38.83 -1.20
CA ASP A 56 -18.34 38.58 -2.13
C ASP A 56 -18.03 37.08 -2.04
N ALA A 57 -18.69 36.30 -2.86
CA ALA A 57 -18.25 34.96 -3.21
C ALA A 57 -16.96 35.19 -3.98
N THR A 58 -15.84 35.00 -3.31
CA THR A 58 -14.55 34.83 -3.96
C THR A 58 -14.69 33.60 -4.88
N ASP A 59 -15.06 33.90 -6.12
CA ASP A 59 -14.89 33.02 -7.26
C ASP A 59 -13.39 32.65 -7.28
N ALA A 60 -13.05 31.44 -6.83
CA ALA A 60 -11.76 30.87 -7.04
C ALA A 60 -11.68 30.57 -8.55
N SER A 61 -11.39 31.60 -9.32
CA SER A 61 -10.95 31.45 -10.71
C SER A 61 -9.73 30.56 -10.67
N ALA A 62 -9.92 29.26 -10.92
CA ALA A 62 -8.84 28.34 -11.22
C ALA A 62 -7.98 29.02 -12.29
N ASP A 63 -6.69 29.15 -12.00
CA ASP A 63 -5.72 29.74 -12.95
C ASP A 63 -5.76 28.90 -14.22
N SER A 64 -6.42 29.44 -15.26
CA SER A 64 -6.74 28.68 -16.47
C SER A 64 -5.51 28.22 -17.24
N ASP A 65 -4.31 28.69 -16.87
CA ASP A 65 -3.05 28.45 -17.58
C ASP A 65 -2.06 27.57 -16.81
N LYS A 66 -2.40 27.16 -15.55
CA LYS A 66 -1.48 26.32 -14.76
C LYS A 66 -1.37 24.92 -15.36
N THR A 67 -0.15 24.45 -15.55
CA THR A 67 0.19 23.08 -15.92
C THR A 67 0.81 22.34 -14.76
N TYR A 68 0.66 21.02 -14.74
CA TYR A 68 1.15 20.17 -13.67
C TYR A 68 2.09 19.10 -14.20
N THR A 69 3.13 18.79 -13.46
CA THR A 69 4.04 17.67 -13.72
C THR A 69 3.94 16.67 -12.59
N VAL A 70 3.58 15.45 -12.93
CA VAL A 70 3.39 14.35 -11.98
C VAL A 70 4.44 13.28 -12.22
N GLY A 71 5.21 12.97 -11.17
CA GLY A 71 6.15 11.84 -11.17
C GLY A 71 5.44 10.54 -10.80
N ILE A 72 5.64 9.49 -11.57
CA ILE A 72 5.11 8.15 -11.30
C ILE A 72 6.29 7.20 -11.11
N CYS A 73 6.46 6.71 -9.88
CA CYS A 73 7.40 5.65 -9.55
C CYS A 73 6.63 4.34 -9.45
N GLN A 74 6.75 3.47 -10.44
CA GLN A 74 6.21 2.12 -10.42
C GLN A 74 7.30 1.13 -10.02
N LEU A 75 7.01 0.24 -9.05
CA LEU A 75 8.00 -0.69 -8.53
C LEU A 75 8.51 -1.65 -9.62
N VAL A 76 7.60 -2.30 -10.32
CA VAL A 76 7.90 -3.31 -11.34
C VAL A 76 6.77 -3.38 -12.36
N GLN A 77 7.04 -3.95 -13.53
CA GLN A 77 6.02 -4.15 -14.55
C GLN A 77 5.29 -5.48 -14.36
N HIS A 78 3.99 -5.40 -14.16
CA HIS A 78 3.03 -6.51 -14.24
C HIS A 78 1.60 -5.96 -14.36
N GLU A 79 0.65 -6.80 -14.74
CA GLU A 79 -0.70 -6.40 -15.14
C GLU A 79 -1.38 -5.45 -14.14
N ALA A 80 -1.37 -5.77 -12.84
CA ALA A 80 -2.06 -4.98 -11.82
C ALA A 80 -1.46 -3.57 -11.67
N LEU A 81 -0.12 -3.43 -11.58
CA LEU A 81 0.50 -2.12 -11.46
C LEU A 81 0.38 -1.30 -12.75
N ASP A 82 0.47 -1.93 -13.92
CA ASP A 82 0.28 -1.26 -15.20
C ASP A 82 -1.16 -0.73 -15.33
N ALA A 83 -2.17 -1.51 -14.92
CA ALA A 83 -3.56 -1.09 -14.89
C ALA A 83 -3.81 0.06 -13.92
N ALA A 84 -3.21 0.03 -12.72
CA ALA A 84 -3.33 1.12 -11.75
C ALA A 84 -2.67 2.42 -12.26
N THR A 85 -1.50 2.33 -12.89
CA THR A 85 -0.83 3.48 -13.52
C THR A 85 -1.70 4.07 -14.64
N GLU A 86 -2.26 3.23 -15.50
CA GLU A 86 -3.12 3.67 -16.61
C GLU A 86 -4.40 4.34 -16.09
N GLY A 87 -5.08 3.75 -15.09
CA GLY A 87 -6.24 4.35 -14.46
C GLY A 87 -5.95 5.73 -13.87
N PHE A 88 -4.83 5.86 -13.15
CA PHE A 88 -4.38 7.12 -12.57
C PHE A 88 -4.16 8.21 -13.64
N LYS A 89 -3.43 7.88 -14.71
CA LYS A 89 -3.16 8.80 -15.83
C LYS A 89 -4.45 9.19 -16.54
N THR A 90 -5.34 8.23 -16.76
CA THR A 90 -6.63 8.48 -17.42
C THR A 90 -7.47 9.46 -16.62
N ALA A 91 -7.61 9.28 -15.31
CA ALA A 91 -8.39 10.18 -14.45
C ALA A 91 -7.90 11.64 -14.51
N LEU A 92 -6.59 11.84 -14.50
CA LEU A 92 -6.00 13.18 -14.61
C LEU A 92 -6.11 13.74 -16.03
N THR A 93 -5.90 12.92 -17.05
CA THR A 93 -6.00 13.34 -18.46
C THR A 93 -7.42 13.72 -18.82
N ASP A 94 -8.43 12.97 -18.38
CA ASP A 94 -9.85 13.26 -18.61
C ASP A 94 -10.26 14.63 -18.04
N LYS A 95 -9.67 15.04 -16.92
CA LYS A 95 -9.99 16.27 -16.21
C LYS A 95 -9.13 17.48 -16.64
N LEU A 96 -7.87 17.24 -17.00
CA LEU A 96 -6.87 18.29 -17.24
C LEU A 96 -6.44 18.40 -18.71
N GLY A 97 -6.64 17.34 -19.51
CA GLY A 97 -6.15 17.31 -20.90
C GLY A 97 -4.65 17.56 -20.98
N ASP A 98 -4.25 18.49 -21.85
CA ASP A 98 -2.84 18.84 -22.08
C ASP A 98 -2.17 19.62 -20.93
N LYS A 99 -2.90 19.90 -19.83
CA LYS A 99 -2.36 20.62 -18.68
C LYS A 99 -1.65 19.71 -17.67
N VAL A 100 -1.66 18.41 -17.84
CA VAL A 100 -0.89 17.47 -17.05
C VAL A 100 0.13 16.74 -17.90
N THR A 101 1.33 16.57 -17.37
CA THR A 101 2.41 15.76 -17.95
C THR A 101 2.87 14.75 -16.93
N PHE A 102 3.24 13.57 -17.40
CA PHE A 102 3.70 12.47 -16.56
C PHE A 102 5.15 12.12 -16.86
N ASP A 103 5.98 12.00 -15.83
CA ASP A 103 7.28 11.32 -15.88
C ASP A 103 7.11 9.96 -15.19
N GLU A 104 6.93 8.93 -16.00
CA GLU A 104 6.70 7.56 -15.57
C GLU A 104 8.00 6.78 -15.62
N GLN A 105 8.42 6.27 -14.46
CA GLN A 105 9.66 5.52 -14.28
C GLN A 105 9.38 4.18 -13.60
N ASN A 106 10.00 3.12 -14.11
CA ASN A 106 9.89 1.76 -13.59
C ASN A 106 11.20 1.37 -12.89
N ALA A 107 11.10 0.92 -11.64
CA ALA A 107 12.24 0.54 -10.82
C ALA A 107 12.73 -0.90 -11.05
N ALA A 108 12.06 -1.67 -11.92
CA ALA A 108 12.40 -3.06 -12.25
C ALA A 108 12.51 -3.99 -11.02
N GLY A 109 11.69 -3.76 -9.99
CA GLY A 109 11.67 -4.53 -8.74
C GLY A 109 12.73 -4.13 -7.72
N ASP A 110 13.52 -3.07 -7.99
CA ASP A 110 14.64 -2.66 -7.13
C ASP A 110 14.29 -1.44 -6.26
N ALA A 111 14.12 -1.63 -4.96
CA ALA A 111 13.77 -0.56 -4.02
C ALA A 111 14.79 0.60 -3.97
N PRO A 112 16.13 0.40 -4.04
CA PRO A 112 17.10 1.48 -4.22
C PRO A 112 16.87 2.31 -5.48
N THR A 113 16.44 1.70 -6.57
CA THR A 113 16.09 2.40 -7.82
C THR A 113 14.86 3.29 -7.62
N CYS A 114 13.82 2.84 -6.86
CA CYS A 114 12.70 3.69 -6.46
C CYS A 114 13.18 4.97 -5.75
N SER A 115 14.13 4.85 -4.83
CA SER A 115 14.70 6.00 -4.10
C SER A 115 15.40 7.00 -5.04
N THR A 116 16.11 6.50 -6.05
CA THR A 116 16.77 7.34 -7.08
C THR A 116 15.74 8.06 -7.94
N ILE A 117 14.69 7.38 -8.37
CA ILE A 117 13.59 7.93 -9.16
C ILE A 117 12.89 9.04 -8.37
N CYS A 118 12.44 8.75 -7.15
CA CYS A 118 11.73 9.73 -6.33
C CYS A 118 12.59 10.96 -5.98
N THR A 119 13.89 10.77 -5.72
CA THR A 119 14.83 11.88 -5.51
C THR A 119 14.94 12.76 -6.76
N THR A 120 14.86 12.18 -7.95
CA THR A 120 14.87 12.92 -9.21
C THR A 120 13.60 13.77 -9.35
N PHE A 121 12.44 13.23 -9.04
CA PHE A 121 11.18 13.97 -9.06
C PHE A 121 11.20 15.17 -8.10
N VAL A 122 11.69 14.96 -6.88
CA VAL A 122 11.86 16.05 -5.89
C VAL A 122 12.82 17.13 -6.37
N THR A 123 13.95 16.74 -6.96
CA THR A 123 14.95 17.68 -7.48
C THR A 123 14.42 18.54 -8.63
N ASN A 124 13.47 17.99 -9.39
CA ASN A 124 12.83 18.69 -10.50
C ASN A 124 11.55 19.44 -10.09
N ASP A 125 11.26 19.55 -8.78
CA ASP A 125 10.11 20.28 -8.23
C ASP A 125 8.77 19.84 -8.86
N TYR A 126 8.51 18.53 -8.98
CA TYR A 126 7.23 18.04 -9.50
C TYR A 126 6.07 18.38 -8.55
N ASP A 127 4.88 18.56 -9.11
CA ASP A 127 3.70 19.01 -8.36
C ASP A 127 3.09 17.90 -7.47
N LEU A 128 3.30 16.62 -7.85
CA LEU A 128 2.82 15.44 -7.13
C LEU A 128 3.66 14.21 -7.49
N ILE A 129 3.82 13.29 -6.56
CA ILE A 129 4.46 11.99 -6.79
C ILE A 129 3.45 10.87 -6.53
N LEU A 130 3.31 9.95 -7.47
CA LEU A 130 2.63 8.67 -7.31
C LEU A 130 3.66 7.59 -7.00
N GLY A 131 3.48 6.90 -5.86
CA GLY A 131 4.18 5.65 -5.54
C GLY A 131 3.26 4.46 -5.82
N ASN A 132 3.53 3.70 -6.88
CA ASN A 132 2.76 2.51 -7.22
C ASN A 132 3.48 1.25 -6.69
N ALA A 133 2.88 0.62 -5.70
CA ALA A 133 3.35 -0.42 -4.80
C ALA A 133 4.12 0.10 -3.55
N THR A 134 4.18 -0.75 -2.51
CA THR A 134 4.68 -0.40 -1.17
C THR A 134 6.10 0.17 -1.18
N ALA A 135 7.04 -0.45 -1.88
CA ALA A 135 8.43 0.04 -1.90
C ALA A 135 8.57 1.39 -2.64
N ALA A 136 7.76 1.64 -3.67
CA ALA A 136 7.72 2.92 -4.37
C ALA A 136 7.12 4.02 -3.49
N LEU A 137 6.04 3.74 -2.74
CA LEU A 137 5.49 4.65 -1.75
C LEU A 137 6.51 4.99 -0.67
N GLN A 138 7.18 3.98 -0.09
CA GLN A 138 8.22 4.18 0.93
C GLN A 138 9.36 5.07 0.43
N ALA A 139 9.79 4.88 -0.81
CA ALA A 139 10.83 5.70 -1.44
C ALA A 139 10.37 7.15 -1.65
N ALA A 140 9.14 7.36 -2.10
CA ALA A 140 8.57 8.69 -2.30
C ALA A 140 8.44 9.45 -0.96
N VAL A 141 7.92 8.79 0.06
CA VAL A 141 7.78 9.34 1.43
C VAL A 141 9.13 9.70 2.05
N ALA A 142 10.16 8.89 1.81
CA ALA A 142 11.51 9.19 2.29
C ALA A 142 12.19 10.35 1.54
N ALA A 143 11.76 10.64 0.31
CA ALA A 143 12.36 11.67 -0.52
C ALA A 143 11.83 13.08 -0.24
N THR A 144 10.59 13.23 0.22
CA THR A 144 9.97 14.55 0.43
C THR A 144 8.98 14.57 1.60
N ASP A 145 8.92 15.70 2.29
CA ASP A 145 7.90 16.03 3.30
C ASP A 145 6.99 17.19 2.88
N THR A 146 7.16 17.70 1.65
CA THR A 146 6.47 18.88 1.13
C THR A 146 5.68 18.61 -0.14
N ILE A 147 6.23 17.85 -1.10
CA ILE A 147 5.50 17.47 -2.31
C ILE A 147 4.42 16.45 -1.92
N PRO A 148 3.16 16.61 -2.36
CA PRO A 148 2.11 15.62 -2.16
C PRO A 148 2.52 14.25 -2.70
N VAL A 149 2.36 13.20 -1.90
CA VAL A 149 2.63 11.81 -2.27
C VAL A 149 1.35 11.00 -2.18
N LEU A 150 0.93 10.44 -3.28
CA LEU A 150 -0.16 9.45 -3.31
C LEU A 150 0.40 8.05 -3.52
N GLY A 151 -0.11 7.10 -2.74
CA GLY A 151 0.11 5.68 -2.97
C GLY A 151 -1.03 5.06 -3.76
N THR A 152 -0.75 4.10 -4.63
CA THR A 152 -1.73 3.19 -5.21
C THR A 152 -1.18 1.77 -5.16
N SER A 153 -2.04 0.78 -5.16
CA SER A 153 -1.62 -0.63 -5.00
C SER A 153 -0.84 -0.86 -3.69
N ILE A 154 -1.34 -0.26 -2.61
CA ILE A 154 -0.75 -0.36 -1.27
C ILE A 154 -1.66 -1.24 -0.41
N THR A 155 -1.15 -2.37 0.02
CA THR A 155 -1.91 -3.32 0.82
C THR A 155 -2.32 -2.74 2.18
N ASP A 156 -1.36 -2.24 2.95
CA ASP A 156 -1.58 -1.71 4.29
C ASP A 156 -0.66 -0.51 4.57
N TYR A 157 -1.27 0.66 4.75
CA TYR A 157 -0.50 1.90 5.00
C TYR A 157 0.17 1.93 6.37
N GLY A 158 -0.40 1.26 7.38
CA GLY A 158 0.23 1.13 8.68
C GLY A 158 1.58 0.42 8.56
N THR A 159 1.59 -0.74 7.90
CA THR A 159 2.80 -1.52 7.61
C THR A 159 3.76 -0.75 6.70
N ALA A 160 3.25 -0.15 5.61
CA ALA A 160 4.08 0.58 4.66
C ALA A 160 4.82 1.76 5.28
N LEU A 161 4.18 2.47 6.21
CA LEU A 161 4.70 3.68 6.84
C LEU A 161 5.28 3.44 8.25
N GLY A 162 5.20 2.21 8.79
CA GLY A 162 5.65 1.87 10.13
C GLY A 162 4.82 2.55 11.23
N VAL A 163 3.49 2.60 11.06
CA VAL A 163 2.55 3.21 12.00
C VAL A 163 1.68 2.13 12.63
N ASP A 164 1.89 1.86 13.94
CA ASP A 164 1.20 0.79 14.66
C ASP A 164 -0.31 1.04 14.85
N ASP A 165 -0.69 2.29 15.13
CA ASP A 165 -2.09 2.68 15.37
C ASP A 165 -2.65 3.45 14.16
N TRP A 166 -2.79 2.76 13.03
CA TRP A 166 -3.29 3.34 11.78
C TRP A 166 -4.76 3.79 11.90
N THR A 167 -5.05 5.06 11.56
CA THR A 167 -6.39 5.66 11.71
C THR A 167 -7.05 6.09 10.40
N GLY A 168 -6.46 5.74 9.26
CA GLY A 168 -7.00 6.09 7.93
C GLY A 168 -6.39 7.34 7.30
N THR A 169 -5.74 8.21 8.09
CA THR A 169 -5.03 9.39 7.60
C THR A 169 -3.61 9.43 8.13
N THR A 170 -2.71 10.07 7.40
CA THR A 170 -1.31 10.19 7.83
C THR A 170 -1.03 11.45 8.66
N GLY A 171 -1.86 12.49 8.52
CA GLY A 171 -1.58 13.83 9.08
C GLY A 171 -0.35 14.50 8.44
N LYS A 172 0.11 14.00 7.28
CA LYS A 172 1.29 14.47 6.53
C LYS A 172 0.93 14.68 5.06
N ASN A 173 1.95 14.91 4.24
CA ASN A 173 1.82 15.05 2.78
C ASN A 173 1.57 13.72 2.04
N ILE A 174 0.89 12.76 2.65
CA ILE A 174 0.73 11.40 2.13
C ILE A 174 -0.72 10.94 2.26
N SER A 175 -1.28 10.36 1.20
CA SER A 175 -2.55 9.64 1.17
C SER A 175 -2.57 8.63 0.01
N GLY A 176 -3.72 8.15 -0.42
CA GLY A 176 -3.88 7.29 -1.59
C GLY A 176 -4.94 6.22 -1.46
N THR A 177 -4.72 5.09 -2.11
CA THR A 177 -5.66 3.98 -2.13
C THR A 177 -5.04 2.67 -1.67
N THR A 178 -5.85 1.79 -1.05
CA THR A 178 -5.45 0.44 -0.67
C THR A 178 -6.07 -0.61 -1.59
N ASP A 179 -5.28 -1.61 -1.95
CA ASP A 179 -5.68 -2.75 -2.78
C ASP A 179 -6.06 -4.00 -1.94
N LEU A 180 -6.06 -3.87 -0.62
CA LEU A 180 -6.30 -5.01 0.26
C LEU A 180 -7.72 -5.58 0.07
N ALA A 181 -7.82 -6.72 -0.58
CA ALA A 181 -9.03 -7.53 -0.59
C ALA A 181 -9.25 -8.19 0.78
N PRO A 182 -10.50 -8.50 1.17
CA PRO A 182 -10.79 -9.16 2.44
C PRO A 182 -10.10 -10.53 2.55
N LEU A 183 -9.08 -10.64 3.40
CA LEU A 183 -8.29 -11.87 3.57
C LEU A 183 -9.10 -13.01 4.21
N ASP A 184 -10.06 -12.71 5.06
CA ASP A 184 -11.05 -13.67 5.56
C ASP A 184 -11.96 -14.17 4.43
N GLY A 185 -12.38 -13.28 3.52
CA GLY A 185 -13.12 -13.62 2.32
C GLY A 185 -12.30 -14.50 1.35
N GLN A 186 -11.00 -14.26 1.21
CA GLN A 186 -10.11 -15.12 0.42
C GLN A 186 -9.98 -16.51 1.06
N ALA A 187 -9.86 -16.59 2.38
CA ALA A 187 -9.86 -17.86 3.11
C ALA A 187 -11.20 -18.61 2.99
N ASP A 188 -12.33 -17.87 2.93
CA ASP A 188 -13.66 -18.46 2.65
C ASP A 188 -13.74 -19.03 1.23
N CYS A 189 -13.24 -18.30 0.22
CA CYS A 189 -13.17 -18.79 -1.16
C CYS A 189 -12.29 -20.05 -1.27
N ILE A 190 -11.16 -20.09 -0.58
CA ILE A 190 -10.29 -21.27 -0.52
C ILE A 190 -11.05 -22.46 0.04
N ALA A 191 -11.77 -22.29 1.15
CA ALA A 191 -12.54 -23.36 1.76
C ALA A 191 -13.72 -23.84 0.87
N GLU A 192 -14.31 -22.93 0.10
CA GLU A 192 -15.38 -23.22 -0.84
C GLU A 192 -14.89 -24.02 -2.06
N LEU A 193 -13.75 -23.63 -2.64
CA LEU A 193 -13.20 -24.23 -3.85
C LEU A 193 -12.41 -25.52 -3.61
N PHE A 194 -11.75 -25.62 -2.45
CA PHE A 194 -10.81 -26.71 -2.14
C PHE A 194 -11.14 -27.40 -0.82
N PRO A 195 -12.37 -27.96 -0.68
CA PRO A 195 -12.85 -28.54 0.60
C PRO A 195 -12.06 -29.76 1.05
N ASP A 196 -11.38 -30.45 0.15
CA ASP A 196 -10.59 -31.65 0.44
C ASP A 196 -9.11 -31.37 0.75
N ALA A 197 -8.62 -30.14 0.49
CA ALA A 197 -7.26 -29.72 0.80
C ALA A 197 -7.05 -29.68 2.33
N LYS A 198 -5.84 -30.03 2.76
CA LYS A 198 -5.43 -30.02 4.18
C LYS A 198 -4.17 -29.21 4.40
N ASN A 199 -3.26 -29.26 3.46
CA ASN A 199 -1.97 -28.58 3.54
C ASN A 199 -1.97 -27.41 2.55
N VAL A 200 -1.94 -26.20 3.05
CA VAL A 200 -1.87 -24.99 2.24
C VAL A 200 -0.45 -24.41 2.32
N GLY A 201 0.19 -24.27 1.17
CA GLY A 201 1.44 -23.54 1.05
C GLY A 201 1.17 -22.07 0.79
N ILE A 202 1.77 -21.14 1.56
CA ILE A 202 1.77 -19.72 1.23
C ILE A 202 3.10 -19.39 0.56
N LEU A 203 3.05 -18.98 -0.72
CA LEU A 203 4.22 -18.69 -1.54
C LEU A 203 4.34 -17.17 -1.73
N TYR A 204 5.43 -16.56 -1.24
CA TYR A 204 5.59 -15.11 -1.31
C TYR A 204 7.05 -14.63 -1.20
N CYS A 205 7.29 -13.37 -1.58
CA CYS A 205 8.58 -12.70 -1.47
C CYS A 205 8.78 -12.16 -0.05
N SER A 206 9.81 -12.65 0.65
CA SER A 206 10.13 -12.25 2.02
C SER A 206 10.71 -10.83 2.14
N SER A 207 11.05 -10.18 1.04
CA SER A 207 11.50 -8.79 1.01
C SER A 207 10.36 -7.78 0.83
N GLU A 208 9.12 -8.24 0.66
CA GLU A 208 7.94 -7.39 0.48
C GLU A 208 7.10 -7.31 1.76
N PRO A 209 7.04 -6.14 2.45
CA PRO A 209 6.24 -5.98 3.67
C PRO A 209 4.74 -6.24 3.47
N ASN A 210 4.18 -5.87 2.31
CA ASN A 210 2.80 -6.17 1.91
C ASN A 210 2.52 -7.67 1.89
N SER A 211 3.44 -8.46 1.34
CA SER A 211 3.30 -9.92 1.25
C SER A 211 3.41 -10.59 2.62
N ILE A 212 4.33 -10.11 3.48
CA ILE A 212 4.45 -10.58 4.87
C ILE A 212 3.16 -10.31 5.66
N TYR A 213 2.60 -9.08 5.54
CA TYR A 213 1.36 -8.70 6.20
C TYR A 213 0.20 -9.63 5.83
N GLN A 214 -0.03 -9.81 4.52
CA GLN A 214 -1.11 -10.65 4.00
C GLN A 214 -0.91 -12.12 4.39
N SER A 215 0.31 -12.64 4.22
CA SER A 215 0.63 -14.03 4.54
C SER A 215 0.42 -14.36 6.01
N THR A 216 0.87 -13.46 6.89
CA THR A 216 0.67 -13.62 8.35
C THR A 216 -0.81 -13.61 8.72
N THR A 217 -1.57 -12.71 8.11
CA THR A 217 -3.01 -12.53 8.42
C THR A 217 -3.84 -13.69 7.91
N ILE A 218 -3.69 -14.06 6.61
CA ILE A 218 -4.49 -15.13 6.02
C ILE A 218 -4.14 -16.50 6.62
N LYS A 219 -2.89 -16.71 7.04
CA LYS A 219 -2.49 -17.91 7.76
C LYS A 219 -3.38 -18.17 8.98
N GLY A 220 -3.64 -17.12 9.77
CA GLY A 220 -4.55 -17.23 10.92
C GLY A 220 -5.95 -17.69 10.51
N TYR A 221 -6.54 -17.10 9.47
CA TYR A 221 -7.86 -17.48 8.99
C TYR A 221 -7.90 -18.91 8.41
N LEU A 222 -6.85 -19.32 7.70
CA LEU A 222 -6.75 -20.69 7.18
C LEU A 222 -6.59 -21.73 8.29
N GLU A 223 -5.77 -21.46 9.30
CA GLU A 223 -5.59 -22.32 10.47
C GLU A 223 -6.88 -22.44 11.28
N GLU A 224 -7.66 -21.36 11.46
CA GLU A 224 -8.98 -21.38 12.08
C GLU A 224 -9.99 -22.26 11.32
N LYS A 225 -9.85 -22.37 9.99
CA LYS A 225 -10.64 -23.27 9.15
C LYS A 225 -10.14 -24.72 9.18
N GLY A 226 -9.04 -25.01 9.86
CA GLY A 226 -8.49 -26.35 10.08
C GLY A 226 -7.43 -26.78 9.06
N TYR A 227 -6.91 -25.87 8.24
CA TYR A 227 -5.79 -26.15 7.37
C TYR A 227 -4.46 -26.19 8.13
N THR A 228 -3.53 -27.01 7.66
CA THR A 228 -2.12 -26.93 8.04
C THR A 228 -1.44 -25.98 7.07
N VAL A 229 -0.88 -24.88 7.57
CA VAL A 229 -0.30 -23.84 6.72
C VAL A 229 1.22 -23.83 6.83
N THR A 230 1.90 -23.87 5.68
CA THR A 230 3.37 -23.77 5.58
C THR A 230 3.75 -22.61 4.66
N GLU A 231 4.67 -21.77 5.13
CA GLU A 231 5.16 -20.64 4.35
C GLU A 231 6.39 -21.06 3.52
N TYR A 232 6.37 -20.68 2.24
CA TYR A 232 7.44 -20.89 1.27
C TYR A 232 7.88 -19.53 0.75
N THR A 233 9.06 -19.08 1.15
CA THR A 233 9.52 -17.73 0.84
C THR A 233 10.73 -17.73 -0.09
N PHE A 234 10.70 -16.85 -1.07
CA PHE A 234 11.84 -16.47 -1.89
C PHE A 234 12.26 -15.03 -1.56
N SER A 235 13.48 -14.65 -1.88
CA SER A 235 13.99 -13.28 -1.64
C SER A 235 13.98 -12.43 -2.90
N ASP A 236 14.03 -13.06 -4.06
CA ASP A 236 14.02 -12.43 -5.38
C ASP A 236 13.54 -13.42 -6.47
N SER A 237 13.46 -12.97 -7.71
CA SER A 237 12.95 -13.76 -8.84
C SER A 237 13.78 -15.01 -9.19
N ASN A 238 15.04 -15.09 -8.77
CA ASN A 238 15.91 -16.21 -9.14
C ASN A 238 15.52 -17.51 -8.43
N ASP A 239 14.96 -17.40 -7.21
CA ASP A 239 14.61 -18.57 -6.39
C ASP A 239 13.16 -19.01 -6.57
N VAL A 240 12.31 -18.23 -7.26
CA VAL A 240 10.86 -18.47 -7.39
C VAL A 240 10.56 -19.88 -7.85
N ALA A 241 11.16 -20.37 -8.93
CA ALA A 241 10.87 -21.70 -9.47
C ALA A 241 11.23 -22.84 -8.49
N ALA A 242 12.37 -22.73 -7.79
CA ALA A 242 12.82 -23.75 -6.84
C ALA A 242 11.93 -23.78 -5.58
N VAL A 243 11.52 -22.61 -5.10
CA VAL A 243 10.62 -22.49 -3.94
C VAL A 243 9.22 -22.93 -4.29
N THR A 244 8.73 -22.61 -5.51
CA THR A 244 7.44 -23.14 -6.03
C THR A 244 7.45 -24.66 -6.10
N GLN A 245 8.55 -25.30 -6.56
CA GLN A 245 8.66 -26.75 -6.56
C GLN A 245 8.55 -27.31 -5.14
N SER A 246 9.21 -26.69 -4.18
CA SER A 246 9.14 -27.13 -2.78
C SER A 246 7.73 -26.99 -2.21
N ALA A 247 7.01 -25.93 -2.59
CA ALA A 247 5.60 -25.75 -2.20
C ALA A 247 4.70 -26.82 -2.83
N CYS A 248 4.87 -27.10 -4.12
CA CYS A 248 4.10 -28.13 -4.82
C CYS A 248 4.33 -29.53 -4.24
N ASP A 249 5.55 -29.87 -3.84
CA ASP A 249 5.90 -31.19 -3.30
C ASP A 249 5.26 -31.48 -1.93
N ASN A 250 4.80 -30.43 -1.20
CA ASN A 250 4.37 -30.54 0.19
C ASN A 250 2.99 -29.91 0.47
N SER A 251 2.29 -29.42 -0.54
CA SER A 251 1.00 -28.76 -0.35
C SER A 251 -0.06 -29.32 -1.29
N ASP A 252 -1.30 -29.33 -0.82
CA ASP A 252 -2.48 -29.71 -1.63
C ASP A 252 -3.00 -28.51 -2.44
N LEU A 253 -2.67 -27.29 -1.99
CA LEU A 253 -3.03 -25.99 -2.53
C LEU A 253 -1.95 -24.97 -2.21
N ILE A 254 -1.68 -24.05 -3.12
CA ILE A 254 -0.82 -22.88 -2.89
C ILE A 254 -1.69 -21.63 -2.86
N TYR A 255 -1.42 -20.74 -1.89
CA TYR A 255 -1.91 -19.37 -1.85
C TYR A 255 -0.75 -18.42 -2.18
N ILE A 256 -1.00 -17.44 -3.06
CA ILE A 256 -0.08 -16.36 -3.38
C ILE A 256 -0.79 -15.03 -3.08
N PRO A 257 -0.27 -14.20 -2.14
CA PRO A 257 -0.86 -12.88 -1.87
C PRO A 257 -0.69 -11.91 -3.05
N THR A 258 -1.10 -10.64 -2.90
CA THR A 258 -0.69 -9.57 -3.82
C THR A 258 0.81 -9.30 -3.66
N ASP A 259 1.61 -10.08 -4.36
CA ASP A 259 3.08 -10.10 -4.29
C ASP A 259 3.65 -9.66 -5.64
N ASN A 260 4.38 -8.53 -5.65
CA ASN A 260 4.86 -7.93 -6.90
C ASN A 260 5.92 -8.78 -7.60
N THR A 261 6.76 -9.46 -6.83
CA THR A 261 7.77 -10.36 -7.40
C THR A 261 7.12 -11.59 -7.98
N ALA A 262 6.15 -12.22 -7.29
CA ALA A 262 5.38 -13.33 -7.83
C ALA A 262 4.60 -12.93 -9.08
N ALA A 263 3.95 -11.75 -9.08
CA ALA A 263 3.20 -11.22 -10.22
C ALA A 263 4.09 -11.04 -11.47
N SER A 264 5.34 -10.62 -11.29
CA SER A 264 6.32 -10.50 -12.39
C SER A 264 6.90 -11.85 -12.85
N CYS A 265 6.63 -12.94 -12.13
CA CYS A 265 7.21 -14.29 -12.34
C CYS A 265 6.15 -15.37 -12.55
N THR A 266 4.91 -15.03 -12.88
CA THR A 266 3.80 -15.97 -13.00
C THR A 266 4.08 -17.11 -13.97
N GLU A 267 4.77 -16.86 -15.08
CA GLU A 267 5.20 -17.91 -16.03
C GLU A 267 6.13 -18.93 -15.36
N ALA A 268 7.10 -18.48 -14.56
CA ALA A 268 8.01 -19.38 -13.86
C ALA A 268 7.27 -20.24 -12.82
N ILE A 269 6.30 -19.65 -12.11
CA ILE A 269 5.44 -20.35 -11.15
C ILE A 269 4.56 -21.38 -11.89
N ASN A 270 3.89 -20.96 -12.97
CA ASN A 270 3.00 -21.82 -13.76
C ASN A 270 3.74 -23.02 -14.36
N ASN A 271 4.96 -22.81 -14.86
CA ASN A 271 5.78 -23.88 -15.44
C ASN A 271 6.14 -24.98 -14.43
N VAL A 272 6.04 -24.72 -13.13
CA VAL A 272 6.25 -25.67 -12.04
C VAL A 272 4.93 -26.24 -11.54
N ALA A 273 3.96 -25.39 -11.22
CA ALA A 273 2.71 -25.79 -10.58
C ALA A 273 1.76 -26.55 -11.52
N ASP A 274 1.69 -26.14 -12.79
CA ASP A 274 0.80 -26.76 -13.78
C ASP A 274 1.12 -28.23 -14.07
N PRO A 275 2.38 -28.67 -14.31
CA PRO A 275 2.70 -30.09 -14.43
C PRO A 275 2.63 -30.86 -13.10
N ALA A 276 2.79 -30.16 -11.95
CA ALA A 276 2.61 -30.78 -10.64
C ALA A 276 1.14 -31.05 -10.31
N GLY A 277 0.21 -30.38 -11.00
CA GLY A 277 -1.23 -30.51 -10.76
C GLY A 277 -1.68 -29.92 -9.43
N VAL A 278 -0.93 -28.95 -8.86
CA VAL A 278 -1.25 -28.28 -7.62
C VAL A 278 -1.98 -26.98 -7.93
N PRO A 279 -3.23 -26.81 -7.45
CA PRO A 279 -3.98 -25.57 -7.66
C PRO A 279 -3.35 -24.39 -6.93
N ILE A 280 -3.53 -23.19 -7.51
CA ILE A 280 -3.09 -21.92 -6.90
C ILE A 280 -4.30 -21.00 -6.75
N PHE A 281 -4.55 -20.49 -5.53
CA PHE A 281 -5.46 -19.39 -5.27
C PHE A 281 -4.64 -18.11 -5.04
N THR A 282 -5.07 -16.97 -5.60
CA THR A 282 -4.25 -15.77 -5.62
C THR A 282 -4.94 -14.57 -4.98
N GLY A 283 -4.15 -13.62 -4.50
CA GLY A 283 -4.62 -12.38 -3.92
C GLY A 283 -5.10 -11.35 -4.93
N GLU A 284 -4.75 -11.52 -6.24
CA GLU A 284 -5.12 -10.57 -7.29
C GLU A 284 -5.26 -11.25 -8.66
N GLU A 285 -5.90 -10.54 -9.61
CA GLU A 285 -6.34 -11.02 -10.91
C GLU A 285 -5.18 -11.37 -11.85
N GLY A 286 -4.12 -10.55 -11.93
CA GLY A 286 -3.00 -10.77 -12.84
C GLY A 286 -2.21 -12.04 -12.49
N ILE A 287 -1.98 -12.31 -11.19
CA ILE A 287 -1.38 -13.58 -10.76
C ILE A 287 -2.32 -14.75 -11.10
N ALA A 288 -3.65 -14.56 -10.93
CA ALA A 288 -4.62 -15.60 -11.30
C ALA A 288 -4.55 -15.92 -12.80
N LYS A 289 -4.52 -14.91 -13.66
CA LYS A 289 -4.36 -15.08 -15.11
C LYS A 289 -3.07 -15.79 -15.48
N GLY A 290 -1.97 -15.43 -14.85
CA GLY A 290 -0.66 -16.01 -15.14
C GLY A 290 -0.50 -17.46 -14.63
N CYS A 291 -0.93 -17.77 -13.40
CA CYS A 291 -0.68 -19.09 -12.79
C CYS A 291 -1.80 -19.62 -11.87
N GLY A 292 -2.80 -18.82 -11.50
CA GLY A 292 -3.83 -19.21 -10.54
C GLY A 292 -5.04 -19.90 -11.15
N VAL A 293 -5.86 -20.49 -10.29
CA VAL A 293 -7.17 -21.07 -10.66
C VAL A 293 -8.28 -20.06 -10.35
N ALA A 294 -8.17 -19.34 -9.23
CA ALA A 294 -9.17 -18.40 -8.78
C ALA A 294 -8.56 -17.31 -7.90
N THR A 295 -9.31 -16.24 -7.73
CA THR A 295 -8.98 -15.12 -6.87
C THR A 295 -10.24 -14.47 -6.28
N LEU A 296 -10.08 -13.72 -5.22
CA LEU A 296 -10.98 -12.66 -4.78
C LEU A 296 -10.19 -11.35 -4.87
N SER A 297 -10.45 -10.55 -5.88
CA SER A 297 -9.64 -9.42 -6.28
C SER A 297 -10.43 -8.14 -6.42
N ILE A 298 -9.72 -7.06 -6.72
CA ILE A 298 -10.24 -5.74 -7.08
C ILE A 298 -9.93 -5.44 -8.54
N ASN A 299 -10.56 -4.38 -9.08
CA ASN A 299 -10.15 -3.82 -10.36
C ASN A 299 -9.05 -2.77 -10.14
N TYR A 300 -7.83 -3.04 -10.58
CA TYR A 300 -6.68 -2.15 -10.40
C TYR A 300 -6.74 -0.88 -11.26
N TYR A 301 -7.38 -0.95 -12.42
CA TYR A 301 -7.63 0.26 -13.20
C TYR A 301 -8.55 1.24 -12.44
N ASP A 302 -9.64 0.75 -11.86
CA ASP A 302 -10.57 1.56 -11.08
C ASP A 302 -9.89 2.11 -9.81
N LEU A 303 -9.00 1.32 -9.18
CA LEU A 303 -8.20 1.77 -8.04
C LEU A 303 -7.29 2.93 -8.43
N GLY A 304 -6.56 2.79 -9.52
CA GLY A 304 -5.70 3.84 -10.07
C GLY A 304 -6.48 5.07 -10.48
N TYR A 305 -7.63 4.90 -11.14
CA TYR A 305 -8.52 5.99 -11.52
C TYR A 305 -8.97 6.78 -10.28
N LYS A 306 -9.33 6.08 -9.21
CA LYS A 306 -9.68 6.70 -7.93
C LYS A 306 -8.53 7.50 -7.33
N THR A 307 -7.31 6.98 -7.40
CA THR A 307 -6.10 7.70 -6.96
C THR A 307 -5.87 8.96 -7.80
N GLY A 308 -6.15 8.90 -9.10
CA GLY A 308 -6.07 10.05 -10.01
C GLY A 308 -7.12 11.12 -9.71
N GLU A 309 -8.34 10.73 -9.26
CA GLU A 309 -9.32 11.68 -8.76
C GLU A 309 -8.83 12.40 -7.50
N MET A 310 -8.19 11.68 -6.56
CA MET A 310 -7.58 12.28 -5.37
C MET A 310 -6.46 13.26 -5.76
N ALA A 311 -5.64 12.91 -6.76
CA ALA A 311 -4.60 13.79 -7.29
C ALA A 311 -5.19 15.08 -7.88
N TYR A 312 -6.28 15.00 -8.63
CA TYR A 312 -6.99 16.16 -9.15
C TYR A 312 -7.49 17.08 -8.02
N ASP A 313 -8.08 16.51 -6.97
CA ASP A 313 -8.57 17.28 -5.82
C ASP A 313 -7.44 18.02 -5.12
N ILE A 314 -6.25 17.41 -5.00
CA ILE A 314 -5.06 18.07 -4.43
C ILE A 314 -4.55 19.18 -5.36
N LEU A 315 -4.32 18.87 -6.64
CA LEU A 315 -3.66 19.77 -7.58
C LEU A 315 -4.51 20.97 -7.98
N VAL A 316 -5.83 20.77 -8.11
CA VAL A 316 -6.75 21.76 -8.68
C VAL A 316 -7.67 22.36 -7.63
N ASN A 317 -8.28 21.52 -6.80
CA ASN A 317 -9.27 21.95 -5.81
C ASN A 317 -8.61 22.38 -4.48
N GLY A 318 -7.28 22.20 -4.33
CA GLY A 318 -6.54 22.59 -3.13
C GLY A 318 -6.90 21.76 -1.90
N ALA A 319 -7.30 20.49 -2.09
CA ALA A 319 -7.60 19.59 -0.99
C ALA A 319 -6.35 19.36 -0.13
N ASP A 320 -6.54 19.40 1.19
CA ASP A 320 -5.47 19.14 2.15
C ASP A 320 -5.22 17.62 2.27
N ILE A 321 -4.15 17.16 1.63
CA ILE A 321 -3.76 15.76 1.63
C ILE A 321 -3.55 15.20 3.05
N SER A 322 -3.18 16.02 4.03
CA SER A 322 -2.93 15.57 5.40
C SER A 322 -4.19 15.07 6.10
N THR A 323 -5.36 15.54 5.65
CA THR A 323 -6.68 15.14 6.16
C THR A 323 -7.41 14.16 5.26
N MET A 324 -6.82 13.85 4.10
CA MET A 324 -7.42 12.96 3.12
C MET A 324 -7.27 11.50 3.58
N GLU A 325 -8.41 10.84 3.80
CA GLU A 325 -8.43 9.42 4.16
C GLU A 325 -7.95 8.54 3.02
N VAL A 326 -7.18 7.48 3.35
CA VAL A 326 -6.87 6.40 2.41
C VAL A 326 -8.16 5.71 2.01
N GLN A 327 -8.37 5.52 0.70
CA GLN A 327 -9.58 4.96 0.15
C GLN A 327 -9.36 3.53 -0.33
N SER A 328 -10.40 2.69 -0.20
CA SER A 328 -10.37 1.31 -0.69
C SER A 328 -11.02 1.21 -2.06
N ALA A 329 -10.73 0.13 -2.78
CA ALA A 329 -11.47 -0.24 -3.96
C ALA A 329 -12.97 -0.44 -3.61
N PRO A 330 -13.89 0.00 -4.48
CA PRO A 330 -15.31 -0.04 -4.16
C PRO A 330 -15.93 -1.44 -4.18
N ASN A 331 -15.33 -2.37 -4.90
CA ASN A 331 -15.88 -3.71 -5.14
C ASN A 331 -14.80 -4.76 -5.10
N PHE A 332 -15.20 -5.97 -4.64
CA PHE A 332 -14.39 -7.18 -4.69
C PHE A 332 -15.12 -8.21 -5.55
N THR A 333 -14.40 -8.85 -6.46
CA THR A 333 -14.96 -9.82 -7.41
C THR A 333 -14.30 -11.19 -7.21
N LYS A 334 -15.14 -12.22 -7.09
CA LYS A 334 -14.68 -13.62 -7.16
C LYS A 334 -14.49 -13.98 -8.63
N GLU A 335 -13.31 -14.41 -8.99
CA GLU A 335 -12.93 -14.70 -10.37
C GLU A 335 -12.24 -16.06 -10.48
N TYR A 336 -12.32 -16.68 -11.64
CA TYR A 336 -11.69 -17.98 -11.89
C TYR A 336 -11.26 -18.18 -13.33
N ILE A 337 -10.25 -19.00 -13.53
CA ILE A 337 -9.74 -19.43 -14.83
C ILE A 337 -10.34 -20.80 -15.17
N LYS A 338 -11.32 -20.80 -16.07
CA LYS A 338 -12.08 -22.01 -16.41
C LYS A 338 -11.22 -23.18 -16.87
N ASP A 339 -10.29 -22.93 -17.78
CA ASP A 339 -9.45 -24.01 -18.36
C ASP A 339 -8.59 -24.68 -17.29
N ARG A 340 -8.07 -23.92 -16.31
CA ARG A 340 -7.30 -24.48 -15.19
C ARG A 340 -8.18 -25.21 -14.19
N ALA A 341 -9.38 -24.68 -13.89
CA ALA A 341 -10.36 -25.34 -13.03
C ALA A 341 -10.80 -26.69 -13.63
N ASP A 342 -11.15 -26.72 -14.93
CA ASP A 342 -11.53 -27.92 -15.64
C ASP A 342 -10.40 -28.98 -15.67
N LYS A 343 -9.17 -28.56 -15.95
CA LYS A 343 -7.97 -29.42 -15.96
C LYS A 343 -7.71 -30.07 -14.60
N LEU A 344 -7.93 -29.34 -13.52
CA LEU A 344 -7.71 -29.80 -12.15
C LEU A 344 -8.94 -30.48 -11.54
N GLY A 345 -10.07 -30.55 -12.28
CA GLY A 345 -11.32 -31.13 -11.80
C GLY A 345 -12.00 -30.35 -10.67
N ILE A 346 -11.74 -29.03 -10.60
CA ILE A 346 -12.31 -28.15 -9.57
C ILE A 346 -13.69 -27.70 -10.02
N THR A 347 -14.69 -27.93 -9.16
CA THR A 347 -16.05 -27.42 -9.38
C THR A 347 -16.14 -26.01 -8.81
N VAL A 348 -16.35 -25.03 -9.69
CA VAL A 348 -16.51 -23.63 -9.28
C VAL A 348 -17.99 -23.36 -9.00
N PRO A 349 -18.34 -22.87 -7.79
CA PRO A 349 -19.72 -22.53 -7.45
C PRO A 349 -20.24 -21.32 -8.22
N ASP A 350 -21.56 -21.11 -8.15
CA ASP A 350 -22.18 -19.87 -8.66
C ASP A 350 -21.62 -18.63 -7.93
N GLY A 351 -21.49 -17.52 -8.64
CA GLY A 351 -21.02 -16.25 -8.10
C GLY A 351 -19.54 -15.94 -8.40
N TYR A 352 -18.86 -16.83 -9.11
CA TYR A 352 -17.54 -16.54 -9.68
C TYR A 352 -17.68 -16.08 -11.13
N THR A 353 -16.93 -15.06 -11.50
CA THR A 353 -16.81 -14.56 -12.88
C THR A 353 -15.67 -15.27 -13.59
N GLU A 354 -15.94 -15.81 -14.79
CA GLU A 354 -14.89 -16.38 -15.63
C GLU A 354 -13.98 -15.28 -16.19
N ILE A 355 -12.68 -15.45 -16.03
CA ILE A 355 -11.65 -14.63 -16.66
C ILE A 355 -10.73 -15.50 -17.51
N THR A 356 -10.08 -14.90 -18.50
CA THR A 356 -9.21 -15.63 -19.45
C THR A 356 -7.79 -15.68 -18.92
N ALA A 357 -7.14 -16.85 -19.00
CA ALA A 357 -5.69 -16.96 -18.74
C ALA A 357 -4.87 -16.17 -19.77
N GLU A 358 -3.70 -15.71 -19.38
CA GLU A 358 -2.69 -15.18 -20.30
C GLU A 358 -1.99 -16.28 -21.10
#